data_05a00f04faca615279b1ee8106b14ccd
#
_entry.id   05a00f04faca615279b1ee8106b14ccd
#
_cell.length_a   1.000
_cell.length_b   1.000
_cell.length_c   1.000
_cell.angle_alpha   90.00
_cell.angle_beta   90.00
_cell.angle_gamma   90.00
#
_symmetry.space_group_name_H-M   'P 1'
#
loop_
_entity.id
_entity.type
_entity.pdbx_description
1 polymer ?
#
loop_
_entity_poly.entity_id
_entity_poly.type
_entity_poly.pdbx_seq_one_letter_code
_entity_poly.pdbx_strand_id
1 'polypeptide(L)'
;MAKTSAIQRNLKRIKMSKKFLKRREALKKIIGNKKLPLDERFKAQLKLSKLPRNSARIRVRNRCEITGRPHAVYRKLRISR
;
A
#
# COMPACT_ATOMS: atom_id res chain seq x y z
N MET A 1 15.36 5.08 -18.60
CA MET A 1 15.29 5.28 -17.14
C MET A 1 13.92 5.76 -16.72
N ALA A 2 13.49 5.40 -15.52
CA ALA A 2 12.25 5.92 -14.95
C ALA A 2 12.41 7.38 -14.56
N LYS A 3 11.31 8.14 -14.66
CA LYS A 3 11.32 9.55 -14.24
C LYS A 3 11.50 9.67 -12.73
N THR A 4 12.22 10.70 -12.28
CA THR A 4 12.43 10.97 -10.86
C THR A 4 11.09 11.10 -10.10
N SER A 5 10.10 11.74 -10.73
CA SER A 5 8.77 11.87 -10.13
C SER A 5 8.10 10.52 -9.83
N ALA A 6 8.29 9.52 -10.71
CA ALA A 6 7.73 8.19 -10.51
C ALA A 6 8.41 7.47 -9.33
N ILE A 7 9.72 7.60 -9.20
CA ILE A 7 10.49 7.03 -8.09
C ILE A 7 10.06 7.67 -6.78
N GLN A 8 9.94 9.00 -6.73
CA GLN A 8 9.51 9.73 -5.54
C GLN A 8 8.09 9.38 -5.13
N ARG A 9 7.18 9.22 -6.08
CA ARG A 9 5.80 8.77 -5.79
C ARG A 9 5.79 7.38 -5.16
N ASN A 10 6.62 6.46 -5.66
CA ASN A 10 6.71 5.12 -5.11
C ASN A 10 7.26 5.14 -3.68
N LEU A 11 8.28 5.93 -3.41
CA LEU A 11 8.82 6.10 -2.06
C LEU A 11 7.78 6.64 -1.09
N LYS A 12 7.00 7.62 -1.54
CA LYS A 12 5.89 8.19 -0.75
C LYS A 12 4.85 7.13 -0.43
N ARG A 13 4.49 6.29 -1.41
CA ARG A 13 3.55 5.19 -1.21
C ARG A 13 4.06 4.18 -0.20
N ILE A 14 5.34 3.85 -0.24
CA ILE A 14 5.97 2.94 0.74
C ILE A 14 5.84 3.51 2.15
N LYS A 15 6.17 4.77 2.34
CA LYS A 15 6.07 5.44 3.64
C LYS A 15 4.64 5.47 4.15
N MET A 16 3.69 5.84 3.30
CA MET A 16 2.28 5.91 3.68
C MET A 16 1.69 4.54 3.97
N SER A 17 2.07 3.50 3.21
CA SER A 17 1.58 2.15 3.46
C SER A 17 2.05 1.63 4.82
N LYS A 18 3.28 1.92 5.22
CA LYS A 18 3.78 1.55 6.54
C LYS A 18 3.08 2.32 7.66
N LYS A 19 2.85 3.62 7.45
CA LYS A 19 2.21 4.50 8.44
C LYS A 19 0.78 4.05 8.75
N PHE A 20 0.02 3.66 7.74
CA PHE A 20 -1.38 3.28 7.89
C PHE A 20 -1.61 1.77 7.98
N LEU A 21 -0.54 0.97 8.01
CA LEU A 21 -0.64 -0.49 8.03
C LEU A 21 -1.50 -1.00 9.20
N LYS A 22 -1.20 -0.57 10.41
CA LYS A 22 -1.92 -0.99 11.62
C LYS A 22 -3.41 -0.60 11.56
N ARG A 23 -3.71 0.62 11.11
CA ARG A 23 -5.09 1.10 10.97
C ARG A 23 -5.86 0.26 9.97
N ARG A 24 -5.26 -0.05 8.82
CA ARG A 24 -5.90 -0.88 7.79
C ARG A 24 -6.14 -2.29 8.29
N GLU A 25 -5.17 -2.90 8.97
CA GLU A 25 -5.33 -4.25 9.53
C GLU A 25 -6.45 -4.30 10.56
N ALA A 26 -6.50 -3.34 11.48
CA ALA A 26 -7.56 -3.27 12.49
C ALA A 26 -8.94 -3.15 11.84
N LEU A 27 -9.09 -2.28 10.84
CA LEU A 27 -10.35 -2.09 10.12
C LEU A 27 -10.75 -3.33 9.33
N LYS A 28 -9.79 -3.98 8.68
CA LYS A 28 -10.05 -5.22 7.94
C LYS A 28 -10.49 -6.35 8.86
N LYS A 29 -9.93 -6.46 10.06
CA LYS A 29 -10.36 -7.44 11.06
C LYS A 29 -11.81 -7.22 11.48
N ILE A 30 -12.19 -5.96 11.70
CA ILE A 30 -13.58 -5.62 12.05
C ILE A 30 -14.52 -5.98 10.89
N ILE A 31 -14.18 -5.63 9.66
CA ILE A 31 -14.99 -5.92 8.48
C ILE A 31 -15.14 -7.42 8.26
N GLY A 32 -14.07 -8.19 8.46
CA GLY A 32 -14.06 -9.63 8.27
C GLY A 32 -14.71 -10.43 9.39
N ASN A 33 -15.03 -9.81 10.53
CA ASN A 33 -15.61 -10.50 11.66
C ASN A 33 -17.13 -10.61 11.51
N LYS A 34 -17.60 -11.82 11.16
CA LYS A 34 -19.03 -12.09 10.93
C LYS A 34 -19.88 -12.04 12.20
N LYS A 35 -19.26 -12.07 13.38
CA LYS A 35 -19.96 -12.03 14.66
C LYS A 35 -20.41 -10.64 15.07
N LEU A 36 -19.78 -9.60 14.47
CA LEU A 36 -20.13 -8.21 14.78
C LEU A 36 -21.39 -7.76 14.04
N PRO A 37 -22.16 -6.81 14.62
CA PRO A 37 -23.31 -6.22 13.94
C PRO A 37 -22.93 -5.58 12.60
N LEU A 38 -23.87 -5.61 11.66
CA LEU A 38 -23.66 -5.04 10.33
C LEU A 38 -23.31 -3.55 10.38
N ASP A 39 -23.91 -2.80 11.32
CA ASP A 39 -23.67 -1.38 11.48
C ASP A 39 -22.21 -1.06 11.80
N GLU A 40 -21.60 -1.81 12.73
CA GLU A 40 -20.19 -1.62 13.09
C GLU A 40 -19.26 -1.95 11.93
N ARG A 41 -19.58 -3.04 11.21
CA ARG A 41 -18.81 -3.44 10.02
C ARG A 41 -18.90 -2.37 8.93
N PHE A 42 -20.07 -1.80 8.73
CA PHE A 42 -20.28 -0.74 7.74
C PHE A 42 -19.50 0.53 8.11
N LYS A 43 -19.51 0.93 9.40
CA LYS A 43 -18.73 2.07 9.88
C LYS A 43 -17.23 1.85 9.65
N ALA A 44 -16.72 0.66 9.92
CA ALA A 44 -15.33 0.30 9.67
C ALA A 44 -14.97 0.41 8.19
N GLN A 45 -15.87 -0.04 7.31
CA GLN A 45 -15.68 0.06 5.87
C GLN A 45 -15.62 1.51 5.39
N LEU A 46 -16.47 2.38 5.94
CA LEU A 46 -16.42 3.80 5.63
C LEU A 46 -15.11 4.44 6.06
N LYS A 47 -14.63 4.11 7.25
CA LYS A 47 -13.32 4.59 7.73
C LYS A 47 -12.18 4.11 6.83
N LEU A 48 -12.24 2.85 6.38
CA LEU A 48 -11.24 2.30 5.46
C LEU A 48 -11.22 3.05 4.13
N SER A 49 -12.40 3.37 3.58
CA SER A 49 -12.50 4.11 2.33
C SER A 49 -12.00 5.55 2.42
N LYS A 50 -12.01 6.14 3.62
CA LYS A 50 -11.51 7.50 3.86
C LYS A 50 -9.98 7.57 3.96
N LEU A 51 -9.29 6.44 4.12
CA LEU A 51 -7.83 6.42 4.18
C LEU A 51 -7.23 6.86 2.83
N PRO A 52 -6.05 7.53 2.85
CA PRO A 52 -5.41 7.94 1.60
C PRO A 52 -5.17 6.76 0.66
N ARG A 53 -5.44 6.95 -0.63
CA ARG A 53 -5.24 5.89 -1.63
C ARG A 53 -3.79 5.42 -1.69
N ASN A 54 -2.84 6.35 -1.53
CA ASN A 54 -1.41 6.03 -1.56
C ASN A 54 -0.93 5.25 -0.32
N SER A 55 -1.80 5.06 0.69
CA SER A 55 -1.50 4.22 1.84
C SER A 55 -1.77 2.74 1.57
N ALA A 56 -2.37 2.39 0.43
CA ALA A 56 -2.63 1.01 0.06
C ALA A 56 -1.35 0.31 -0.41
N ARG A 57 -1.02 -0.82 0.21
CA ARG A 57 0.19 -1.59 -0.11
C ARG A 57 0.22 -2.06 -1.56
N ILE A 58 -0.93 -2.35 -2.15
CA ILE A 58 -1.01 -2.84 -3.53
C ILE A 58 -0.53 -1.83 -4.56
N ARG A 59 -0.46 -0.55 -4.21
CA ARG A 59 0.03 0.49 -5.10
C ARG A 59 1.55 0.63 -5.10
N VAL A 60 2.23 0.00 -4.13
CA VAL A 60 3.70 0.00 -4.06
C VAL A 60 4.23 -0.93 -5.16
N ARG A 61 5.15 -0.41 -5.97
CA ARG A 61 5.77 -1.17 -7.06
C ARG A 61 7.24 -1.44 -6.74
N ASN A 62 7.67 -2.68 -6.92
CA ASN A 62 9.08 -3.02 -6.83
C ASN A 62 9.82 -2.40 -8.02
N ARG A 63 10.88 -1.65 -7.75
CA ARG A 63 11.68 -0.96 -8.76
C ARG A 63 13.16 -1.22 -8.54
N CYS A 64 13.93 -1.12 -9.61
CA CYS A 64 15.38 -1.18 -9.52
C CYS A 64 15.89 -0.03 -8.65
N GLU A 65 16.74 -0.33 -7.66
CA GLU A 65 17.31 0.70 -6.79
C GLU A 65 18.29 1.63 -7.54
N ILE A 66 18.89 1.12 -8.61
CA ILE A 66 19.87 1.89 -9.40
C ILE A 66 19.20 2.79 -10.45
N THR A 67 18.28 2.22 -11.27
CA THR A 67 17.66 2.93 -12.39
C THR A 67 16.20 3.32 -12.17
N GLY A 68 15.52 2.72 -11.21
CA GLY A 68 14.11 2.95 -10.95
C GLY A 68 13.17 2.20 -11.90
N ARG A 69 13.68 1.32 -12.75
CA ARG A 69 12.88 0.58 -13.71
C ARG A 69 11.87 -0.35 -13.00
N PRO A 70 10.56 -0.30 -13.35
CA PRO A 70 9.55 -1.14 -12.69
C PRO A 70 9.44 -2.57 -13.25
N HIS A 71 10.10 -2.86 -14.37
CA HIS A 71 10.04 -4.17 -15.02
C HIS A 71 11.34 -4.92 -14.89
N ALA A 72 11.28 -6.26 -14.97
CA ALA A 72 12.45 -7.15 -14.92
C ALA A 72 13.30 -6.95 -13.67
N VAL A 73 12.65 -6.75 -12.50
CA VAL A 73 13.34 -6.52 -11.23
C VAL A 73 13.46 -7.83 -10.45
N TYR A 74 14.67 -8.15 -10.04
CA TYR A 74 14.92 -9.28 -9.14
C TYR A 74 14.60 -8.84 -7.71
N ARG A 75 13.57 -9.44 -7.12
CA ARG A 75 13.06 -9.03 -5.80
C ARG A 75 14.11 -9.10 -4.68
N LYS A 76 14.95 -10.12 -4.68
CA LYS A 76 15.98 -10.27 -3.65
C LYS A 76 17.04 -9.19 -3.74
N LEU A 77 17.47 -8.86 -4.95
CA LEU A 77 18.52 -7.88 -5.21
C LEU A 77 17.97 -6.46 -5.41
N ARG A 78 16.72 -6.34 -5.78
CA ARG A 78 16.05 -5.08 -6.15
C ARG A 78 16.81 -4.33 -7.24
N ILE A 79 17.34 -5.09 -8.20
CA ILE A 79 18.10 -4.58 -9.33
C ILE A 79 17.48 -5.13 -10.62
N SER A 80 17.34 -4.28 -11.63
CA SER A 80 16.89 -4.72 -12.96
C SER A 80 18.02 -5.45 -13.68
N ARG A 81 17.65 -6.20 -14.71
CA ARG A 81 18.63 -6.88 -15.56
C ARG A 81 19.75 -5.98 -16.07
#